data_7b363f7cf68c9a2eade973db72eda96f
#
_entry.id   7b363f7cf68c9a2eade973db72eda96f
#
_cell.length_a   1.000
_cell.length_b   1.000
_cell.length_c   1.000
_cell.angle_alpha   90.00
_cell.angle_beta   90.00
_cell.angle_gamma   90.00
#
_symmetry.space_group_name_H-M   'P 1'
#
loop_
_entity.id
_entity.type
_entity.pdbx_description
1 polymer ?
#
loop_
_entity_poly.entity_id
_entity_poly.type
_entity_poly.pdbx_seq_one_letter_code
_entity_poly.pdbx_strand_id
1 'polypeptide(L)'
;EAVIANGQADMVAMTRAHITDPEIVRKITEGRTDDIRPCVGANTCIRARFQGRPVRCMHNPYVISRNISHTPSSSNDLPPVTVIGAGPAGLEAALTAAQRGHPVRLLERSGDYGGQLRLWSRVESQKELAAIIDWRVRQLDKLGVRPEFNQTVTADQLLNIDDGII
;
A
#
# COMPACT_ATOMS: atom_id res chain seq x y z
N GLU A 1 -8.96 -12.38 16.35
CA GLU A 1 -8.33 -13.68 16.69
C GLU A 1 -8.36 -13.89 18.21
N ALA A 2 -7.80 -13.00 19.03
CA ALA A 2 -7.75 -13.13 20.49
C ALA A 2 -9.14 -13.32 21.13
N VAL A 3 -10.16 -12.62 20.67
CA VAL A 3 -11.53 -12.73 21.19
C VAL A 3 -12.10 -14.16 21.04
N ILE A 4 -11.83 -14.81 19.89
CA ILE A 4 -12.25 -16.20 19.66
C ILE A 4 -11.36 -17.16 20.45
N ALA A 5 -10.04 -16.96 20.39
CA ALA A 5 -9.08 -17.81 21.10
C ALA A 5 -9.29 -17.82 22.63
N ASN A 6 -9.73 -16.69 23.19
CA ASN A 6 -10.04 -16.56 24.62
C ASN A 6 -11.47 -17.01 24.99
N GLY A 7 -12.23 -17.56 24.05
CA GLY A 7 -13.61 -18.01 24.28
C GLY A 7 -14.61 -16.88 24.59
N GLN A 8 -14.28 -15.63 24.23
CA GLN A 8 -15.13 -14.46 24.48
C GLN A 8 -16.27 -14.34 23.46
N ALA A 9 -16.14 -14.97 22.30
CA ALA A 9 -17.17 -15.08 21.27
C ALA A 9 -16.87 -16.28 20.37
N ASP A 10 -17.92 -16.87 19.81
CA ASP A 10 -17.84 -17.94 18.81
C ASP A 10 -17.55 -17.39 17.40
N MET A 11 -17.94 -16.16 17.15
CA MET A 11 -17.84 -15.49 15.85
C MET A 11 -17.54 -14.01 15.99
N VAL A 12 -16.80 -13.44 15.02
CA VAL A 12 -16.58 -12.00 14.91
C VAL A 12 -16.92 -11.52 13.50
N ALA A 13 -17.81 -10.53 13.40
CA ALA A 13 -18.13 -9.87 12.14
C ALA A 13 -17.22 -8.67 11.90
N MET A 14 -16.60 -8.60 10.72
CA MET A 14 -15.69 -7.53 10.32
C MET A 14 -16.08 -7.00 8.95
N THR A 15 -16.55 -5.75 8.84
CA THR A 15 -16.89 -5.15 7.54
C THR A 15 -15.73 -4.36 6.95
N ARG A 16 -15.25 -3.33 7.64
CA ARG A 16 -14.20 -2.45 7.11
C ARG A 16 -12.86 -3.14 6.94
N ALA A 17 -12.55 -4.10 7.79
CA ALA A 17 -11.34 -4.90 7.67
C ALA A 17 -11.34 -5.70 6.35
N HIS A 18 -12.46 -6.33 5.97
CA HIS A 18 -12.60 -7.04 4.70
C HIS A 18 -12.60 -6.11 3.47
N ILE A 19 -13.11 -4.87 3.60
CA ILE A 19 -12.98 -3.86 2.53
C ILE A 19 -11.50 -3.52 2.29
N THR A 20 -10.75 -3.41 3.37
CA THR A 20 -9.32 -3.07 3.29
C THR A 20 -8.48 -4.26 2.85
N ASP A 21 -8.77 -5.44 3.36
CA ASP A 21 -8.10 -6.69 3.01
C ASP A 21 -9.10 -7.85 2.86
N PRO A 22 -9.54 -8.16 1.62
CA PRO A 22 -10.45 -9.28 1.38
C PRO A 22 -9.88 -10.65 1.80
N GLU A 23 -8.54 -10.77 1.83
CA GLU A 23 -7.82 -12.00 2.14
C GLU A 23 -7.49 -12.16 3.64
N ILE A 24 -8.05 -11.30 4.49
CA ILE A 24 -7.68 -11.21 5.92
C ILE A 24 -7.80 -12.56 6.63
N VAL A 25 -8.86 -13.33 6.38
CA VAL A 25 -9.07 -14.64 7.02
C VAL A 25 -8.00 -15.62 6.57
N ARG A 26 -7.74 -15.72 5.27
CA ARG A 26 -6.70 -16.58 4.71
C ARG A 26 -5.32 -16.24 5.29
N LYS A 27 -4.98 -14.94 5.35
CA LYS A 27 -3.72 -14.50 5.93
C LYS A 27 -3.57 -14.87 7.41
N ILE A 28 -4.66 -14.79 8.18
CA ILE A 28 -4.68 -15.22 9.58
C ILE A 28 -4.44 -16.73 9.69
N THR A 29 -5.16 -17.53 8.91
CA THR A 29 -5.03 -19.01 8.97
C THR A 29 -3.67 -19.51 8.49
N GLU A 30 -3.02 -18.76 7.60
CA GLU A 30 -1.66 -19.05 7.10
C GLU A 30 -0.55 -18.44 8.00
N GLY A 31 -0.88 -17.79 9.10
CA GLY A 31 0.09 -17.14 10.00
C GLY A 31 0.75 -15.88 9.42
N ARG A 32 0.22 -15.33 8.33
CA ARG A 32 0.75 -14.14 7.62
C ARG A 32 0.09 -12.84 8.10
N THR A 33 0.01 -12.63 9.41
CA THR A 33 -0.67 -11.47 10.00
C THR A 33 -0.03 -10.14 9.61
N ASP A 34 1.29 -10.10 9.38
CA ASP A 34 2.03 -8.91 8.94
C ASP A 34 1.68 -8.48 7.49
N ASP A 35 1.09 -9.39 6.71
CA ASP A 35 0.61 -9.10 5.36
C ASP A 35 -0.77 -8.47 5.33
N ILE A 36 -1.48 -8.48 6.46
CA ILE A 36 -2.82 -7.90 6.54
C ILE A 36 -2.72 -6.39 6.36
N ARG A 37 -3.46 -5.87 5.38
CA ARG A 37 -3.63 -4.43 5.14
C ARG A 37 -4.63 -3.88 6.17
N PRO A 38 -4.20 -3.11 7.17
CA PRO A 38 -5.09 -2.70 8.26
C PRO A 38 -6.08 -1.62 7.85
N CYS A 39 -7.27 -1.64 8.44
CA CYS A 39 -8.20 -0.53 8.32
C CYS A 39 -7.76 0.63 9.22
N VAL A 40 -7.52 1.79 8.63
CA VAL A 40 -7.04 3.01 9.32
C VAL A 40 -8.19 3.93 9.77
N GLY A 41 -9.42 3.47 9.77
CA GLY A 41 -10.55 4.25 10.29
C GLY A 41 -10.93 5.51 9.51
N ALA A 42 -10.36 5.77 8.33
CA ALA A 42 -10.60 6.99 7.55
C ALA A 42 -12.04 7.18 7.05
N ASN A 43 -12.90 6.18 7.20
CA ASN A 43 -14.34 6.20 6.92
C ASN A 43 -14.75 6.63 5.49
N THR A 44 -13.82 6.66 4.54
CA THR A 44 -14.10 6.97 3.12
C THR A 44 -15.10 6.01 2.49
N CYS A 45 -15.09 4.75 2.91
CA CYS A 45 -16.04 3.72 2.48
C CYS A 45 -17.46 4.03 2.97
N ILE A 46 -17.60 4.42 4.23
CA ILE A 46 -18.90 4.78 4.85
C ILE A 46 -19.46 6.03 4.18
N ARG A 47 -18.62 7.08 4.04
CA ARG A 47 -19.03 8.32 3.38
C ARG A 47 -19.51 8.08 1.95
N ALA A 48 -18.77 7.30 1.16
CA ALA A 48 -19.16 6.96 -0.21
C ALA A 48 -20.53 6.28 -0.23
N ARG A 49 -20.78 5.32 0.68
CA ARG A 49 -22.07 4.61 0.80
C ARG A 49 -23.23 5.57 1.09
N PHE A 50 -23.08 6.49 2.04
CA PHE A 50 -24.11 7.49 2.36
C PHE A 50 -24.36 8.49 1.22
N GLN A 51 -23.38 8.70 0.34
CA GLN A 51 -23.52 9.56 -0.84
C GLN A 51 -24.05 8.81 -2.08
N GLY A 52 -24.47 7.56 -1.93
CA GLY A 52 -24.92 6.72 -3.07
C GLY A 52 -23.79 6.42 -4.09
N ARG A 53 -22.53 6.57 -3.69
CA ARG A 53 -21.36 6.34 -4.54
C ARG A 53 -20.79 4.93 -4.31
N PRO A 54 -20.06 4.37 -5.29
CA PRO A 54 -19.32 3.14 -5.09
C PRO A 54 -18.38 3.22 -3.88
N VAL A 55 -18.34 2.14 -3.10
CA VAL A 55 -17.45 2.04 -1.94
C VAL A 55 -16.00 2.20 -2.37
N ARG A 56 -15.26 3.04 -1.64
CA ARG A 56 -13.83 3.30 -1.84
C ARG A 56 -13.09 3.09 -0.53
N CYS A 57 -11.83 2.65 -0.62
CA CYS A 57 -10.94 2.58 0.53
C CYS A 57 -9.71 3.45 0.31
N MET A 58 -9.31 4.22 1.32
CA MET A 58 -8.10 5.03 1.26
C MET A 58 -6.83 4.17 1.20
N HIS A 59 -6.88 3.00 1.83
CA HIS A 59 -5.73 2.10 1.95
C HIS A 59 -5.70 1.03 0.85
N ASN A 60 -6.87 0.57 0.38
CA ASN A 60 -6.97 -0.45 -0.66
C ASN A 60 -7.49 0.16 -1.97
N PRO A 61 -6.64 0.37 -2.98
CA PRO A 61 -7.05 0.96 -4.26
C PRO A 61 -7.90 0.00 -5.11
N TYR A 62 -7.90 -1.30 -4.79
CA TYR A 62 -8.53 -2.34 -5.60
C TYR A 62 -10.02 -2.55 -5.33
N VAL A 63 -10.58 -1.86 -4.34
CA VAL A 63 -12.01 -1.96 -3.99
C VAL A 63 -12.92 -1.58 -5.15
N ILE A 64 -12.48 -0.67 -6.03
CA ILE A 64 -13.28 -0.19 -7.17
C ILE A 64 -12.98 -0.98 -8.45
N SER A 65 -11.76 -1.41 -8.63
CA SER A 65 -11.29 -2.04 -9.86
C SER A 65 -11.13 -3.53 -9.68
N ARG A 66 -12.12 -4.30 -10.10
CA ARG A 66 -12.05 -5.77 -10.13
C ARG A 66 -11.09 -6.30 -11.21
N ASN A 67 -10.64 -5.43 -12.12
CA ASN A 67 -9.86 -5.82 -13.30
C ASN A 67 -8.36 -5.54 -13.16
N ILE A 68 -7.89 -5.10 -12.00
CA ILE A 68 -6.44 -4.94 -11.80
C ILE A 68 -5.88 -6.33 -11.49
N SER A 69 -5.27 -6.92 -12.50
CA SER A 69 -4.52 -8.16 -12.32
C SER A 69 -3.29 -7.91 -11.46
N HIS A 70 -3.17 -8.66 -10.37
CA HIS A 70 -1.95 -8.78 -9.58
C HIS A 70 -1.06 -9.92 -10.08
N THR A 71 -1.46 -10.54 -11.21
CA THR A 71 -0.70 -11.64 -11.77
C THR A 71 0.63 -11.08 -12.27
N PRO A 72 1.76 -11.59 -11.80
CA PRO A 72 3.05 -11.26 -12.38
C PRO A 72 3.01 -11.51 -13.89
N SER A 73 3.71 -10.68 -14.64
CA SER A 73 3.90 -10.97 -16.07
C SER A 73 4.62 -12.29 -16.21
N SER A 74 4.24 -13.09 -17.20
CA SER A 74 4.98 -14.29 -17.57
C SER A 74 6.30 -14.00 -18.29
N SER A 75 6.57 -12.73 -18.60
CA SER A 75 7.83 -12.28 -19.18
C SER A 75 8.87 -12.07 -18.09
N ASN A 76 10.05 -12.69 -18.25
CA ASN A 76 11.20 -12.47 -17.38
C ASN A 76 12.00 -11.19 -17.77
N ASP A 77 11.59 -10.49 -18.81
CA ASP A 77 12.27 -9.32 -19.36
C ASP A 77 11.33 -8.10 -19.37
N LEU A 78 10.95 -7.68 -18.17
CA LEU A 78 10.15 -6.47 -18.00
C LEU A 78 11.08 -5.24 -17.89
N PRO A 79 10.71 -4.12 -18.54
CA PRO A 79 11.50 -2.90 -18.43
C PRO A 79 11.54 -2.42 -16.98
N PRO A 80 12.67 -1.84 -16.53
CA PRO A 80 12.79 -1.25 -15.22
C PRO A 80 11.83 -0.05 -15.07
N VAL A 81 11.43 0.22 -13.82
CA VAL A 81 10.56 1.35 -13.47
C VAL A 81 11.21 2.18 -12.39
N THR A 82 11.44 3.46 -12.68
CA THR A 82 11.90 4.43 -11.69
C THR A 82 10.72 5.23 -11.14
N VAL A 83 10.50 5.15 -9.84
CA VAL A 83 9.46 5.88 -9.11
C VAL A 83 10.08 7.04 -8.36
N ILE A 84 9.50 8.24 -8.51
CA ILE A 84 10.02 9.46 -7.89
C ILE A 84 9.08 9.92 -6.79
N GLY A 85 9.59 9.86 -5.57
CA GLY A 85 8.90 10.18 -4.34
C GLY A 85 8.32 8.96 -3.61
N ALA A 86 8.74 8.78 -2.35
CA ALA A 86 8.27 7.73 -1.46
C ALA A 86 7.07 8.17 -0.58
N GLY A 87 6.22 9.04 -1.11
CA GLY A 87 4.90 9.32 -0.53
C GLY A 87 3.92 8.15 -0.76
N PRO A 88 2.68 8.22 -0.24
CA PRO A 88 1.73 7.10 -0.33
C PRO A 88 1.43 6.66 -1.78
N ALA A 89 1.43 7.60 -2.73
CA ALA A 89 1.22 7.31 -4.14
C ALA A 89 2.43 6.58 -4.76
N GLY A 90 3.65 7.08 -4.53
CA GLY A 90 4.86 6.44 -5.03
C GLY A 90 5.11 5.07 -4.41
N LEU A 91 4.85 4.91 -3.10
CA LEU A 91 4.92 3.60 -2.45
C LEU A 91 3.94 2.59 -3.05
N GLU A 92 2.70 3.00 -3.39
CA GLU A 92 1.75 2.11 -4.07
C GLU A 92 2.16 1.81 -5.50
N ALA A 93 2.68 2.81 -6.24
CA ALA A 93 3.18 2.62 -7.60
C ALA A 93 4.36 1.63 -7.63
N ALA A 94 5.34 1.84 -6.75
CA ALA A 94 6.50 0.96 -6.60
C ALA A 94 6.08 -0.47 -6.23
N LEU A 95 5.17 -0.61 -5.26
CA LEU A 95 4.63 -1.90 -4.85
C LEU A 95 3.92 -2.61 -5.99
N THR A 96 3.08 -1.89 -6.74
CA THR A 96 2.33 -2.45 -7.87
C THR A 96 3.27 -2.90 -8.99
N ALA A 97 4.29 -2.09 -9.32
CA ALA A 97 5.28 -2.45 -10.34
C ALA A 97 6.10 -3.68 -9.93
N ALA A 98 6.59 -3.71 -8.67
CA ALA A 98 7.33 -4.84 -8.15
C ALA A 98 6.50 -6.14 -8.10
N GLN A 99 5.23 -6.06 -7.69
CA GLN A 99 4.31 -7.20 -7.71
C GLN A 99 4.04 -7.75 -9.11
N ARG A 100 4.18 -6.93 -10.14
CA ARG A 100 4.08 -7.33 -11.55
C ARG A 100 5.37 -7.88 -12.11
N GLY A 101 6.48 -7.82 -11.36
CA GLY A 101 7.77 -8.35 -11.74
C GLY A 101 8.73 -7.34 -12.37
N HIS A 102 8.39 -6.05 -12.40
CA HIS A 102 9.32 -5.04 -12.86
C HIS A 102 10.48 -4.86 -11.87
N PRO A 103 11.74 -4.70 -12.33
CA PRO A 103 12.78 -4.10 -11.51
C PRO A 103 12.36 -2.67 -11.12
N VAL A 104 12.37 -2.36 -9.83
CA VAL A 104 11.90 -1.06 -9.34
C VAL A 104 13.02 -0.31 -8.65
N ARG A 105 13.21 0.95 -9.03
CA ARG A 105 14.04 1.94 -8.35
C ARG A 105 13.14 3.01 -7.75
N LEU A 106 13.21 3.23 -6.44
CA LEU A 106 12.39 4.22 -5.74
C LEU A 106 13.28 5.31 -5.15
N LEU A 107 13.15 6.54 -5.67
CA LEU A 107 13.94 7.70 -5.28
C LEU A 107 13.14 8.63 -4.38
N GLU A 108 13.72 9.07 -3.27
CA GLU A 108 13.08 9.99 -2.34
C GLU A 108 14.05 11.11 -1.94
N ARG A 109 13.60 12.36 -2.03
CA ARG A 109 14.42 13.53 -1.71
C ARG A 109 14.71 13.71 -0.22
N SER A 110 13.80 13.25 0.63
CA SER A 110 13.97 13.32 2.09
C SER A 110 14.72 12.10 2.63
N GLY A 111 15.05 12.14 3.90
CA GLY A 111 15.66 11.00 4.61
C GLY A 111 14.65 9.99 5.15
N ASP A 112 13.36 10.12 4.82
CA ASP A 112 12.29 9.26 5.32
C ASP A 112 11.19 9.12 4.26
N TYR A 113 10.37 8.08 4.39
CA TYR A 113 9.25 7.81 3.49
C TYR A 113 7.92 8.27 4.10
N GLY A 114 6.89 8.38 3.22
CA GLY A 114 5.51 8.69 3.59
C GLY A 114 5.07 10.12 3.33
N GLY A 115 6.01 11.04 3.05
CA GLY A 115 5.72 12.42 2.66
C GLY A 115 4.76 13.12 3.62
N GLN A 116 3.76 13.84 3.08
CA GLN A 116 2.78 14.58 3.90
C GLN A 116 1.95 13.67 4.82
N LEU A 117 1.67 12.43 4.42
CA LEU A 117 0.90 11.51 5.25
C LEU A 117 1.64 11.14 6.53
N ARG A 118 2.97 11.05 6.49
CA ARG A 118 3.81 10.86 7.67
C ARG A 118 3.69 12.04 8.64
N LEU A 119 3.59 13.27 8.12
CA LEU A 119 3.37 14.45 8.95
C LEU A 119 1.98 14.44 9.60
N TRP A 120 0.94 14.10 8.86
CA TRP A 120 -0.42 14.00 9.38
C TRP A 120 -0.55 12.93 10.47
N SER A 121 0.12 11.81 10.32
CA SER A 121 0.09 10.73 11.33
C SER A 121 0.74 11.09 12.67
N ARG A 122 1.43 12.24 12.76
CA ARG A 122 1.95 12.76 14.05
C ARG A 122 0.87 13.39 14.93
N VAL A 123 -0.28 13.76 14.34
CA VAL A 123 -1.44 14.23 15.10
C VAL A 123 -2.12 13.03 15.75
N GLU A 124 -2.35 13.09 17.06
CA GLU A 124 -2.86 11.94 17.85
C GLU A 124 -4.15 11.34 17.26
N SER A 125 -5.08 12.18 16.82
CA SER A 125 -6.34 11.72 16.20
C SER A 125 -6.18 11.09 14.80
N GLN A 126 -4.98 11.15 14.20
CA GLN A 126 -4.66 10.69 12.86
C GLN A 126 -3.54 9.64 12.84
N LYS A 127 -3.06 9.21 13.99
CA LYS A 127 -1.91 8.29 14.12
C LYS A 127 -2.08 6.98 13.33
N GLU A 128 -3.31 6.49 13.22
CA GLU A 128 -3.63 5.27 12.48
C GLU A 128 -3.27 5.37 10.98
N LEU A 129 -3.17 6.60 10.43
CA LEU A 129 -2.77 6.81 9.04
C LEU A 129 -1.33 6.35 8.75
N ALA A 130 -0.47 6.28 9.76
CA ALA A 130 0.89 5.75 9.60
C ALA A 130 0.89 4.33 9.02
N ALA A 131 -0.09 3.52 9.40
CA ALA A 131 -0.22 2.15 8.94
C ALA A 131 -0.37 2.02 7.40
N ILE A 132 -0.82 3.08 6.72
CA ILE A 132 -0.86 3.13 5.24
C ILE A 132 0.54 3.05 4.67
N ILE A 133 1.48 3.77 5.28
CA ILE A 133 2.88 3.85 4.87
C ILE A 133 3.60 2.58 5.31
N ASP A 134 3.51 2.27 6.60
CA ASP A 134 4.27 1.18 7.23
C ASP A 134 3.96 -0.19 6.61
N TRP A 135 2.70 -0.41 6.23
CA TRP A 135 2.32 -1.62 5.52
C TRP A 135 2.99 -1.70 4.13
N ARG A 136 2.97 -0.61 3.34
CA ARG A 136 3.59 -0.59 2.00
C ARG A 136 5.09 -0.79 2.05
N VAL A 137 5.74 -0.15 3.01
CA VAL A 137 7.18 -0.31 3.22
C VAL A 137 7.53 -1.76 3.54
N ARG A 138 6.78 -2.41 4.45
CA ARG A 138 6.98 -3.83 4.73
C ARG A 138 6.77 -4.72 3.49
N GLN A 139 5.76 -4.43 2.67
CA GLN A 139 5.53 -5.20 1.44
C GLN A 139 6.65 -4.98 0.41
N LEU A 140 7.13 -3.75 0.25
CA LEU A 140 8.26 -3.44 -0.64
C LEU A 140 9.56 -4.10 -0.17
N ASP A 141 9.83 -4.10 1.14
CA ASP A 141 11.01 -4.76 1.71
C ASP A 141 11.00 -6.28 1.43
N LYS A 142 9.83 -6.93 1.53
CA LYS A 142 9.63 -8.35 1.16
C LYS A 142 9.93 -8.63 -0.32
N LEU A 143 9.73 -7.65 -1.18
CA LEU A 143 10.03 -7.72 -2.62
C LEU A 143 11.44 -7.24 -2.96
N GLY A 144 12.25 -6.89 -1.96
CA GLY A 144 13.62 -6.41 -2.14
C GLY A 144 13.72 -4.97 -2.64
N VAL A 145 12.62 -4.21 -2.64
CA VAL A 145 12.61 -2.80 -3.08
C VAL A 145 12.80 -1.89 -1.88
N ARG A 146 13.89 -1.13 -1.88
CA ARG A 146 14.21 -0.14 -0.84
C ARG A 146 14.33 1.25 -1.43
N PRO A 147 13.77 2.29 -0.76
CA PRO A 147 13.96 3.67 -1.21
C PRO A 147 15.43 4.09 -1.14
N GLU A 148 15.85 4.79 -2.18
CA GLU A 148 17.09 5.55 -2.17
C GLU A 148 16.78 6.96 -1.63
N PHE A 149 17.16 7.23 -0.40
CA PHE A 149 16.89 8.51 0.26
C PHE A 149 17.89 9.59 -0.13
N ASN A 150 17.52 10.86 0.14
CA ASN A 150 18.32 12.05 -0.17
C ASN A 150 18.64 12.19 -1.67
N GLN A 151 17.74 11.68 -2.51
CA GLN A 151 17.85 11.73 -3.97
C GLN A 151 16.84 12.74 -4.52
N THR A 152 17.35 13.93 -4.90
CA THR A 152 16.54 14.93 -5.61
C THR A 152 16.75 14.73 -7.11
N VAL A 153 15.66 14.46 -7.82
CA VAL A 153 15.68 14.28 -9.27
C VAL A 153 15.27 15.57 -9.95
N THR A 154 16.09 16.06 -10.88
CA THR A 154 15.79 17.23 -11.70
C THR A 154 15.14 16.83 -13.02
N ALA A 155 14.50 17.79 -13.69
CA ALA A 155 13.90 17.58 -15.02
C ALA A 155 14.92 17.07 -16.04
N ASP A 156 16.15 17.61 -16.04
CA ASP A 156 17.20 17.19 -16.95
C ASP A 156 17.67 15.75 -16.71
N GLN A 157 17.68 15.33 -15.43
CA GLN A 157 17.99 13.94 -15.09
C GLN A 157 16.90 12.97 -15.58
N LEU A 158 15.63 13.39 -15.58
CA LEU A 158 14.51 12.58 -16.08
C LEU A 158 14.64 12.28 -17.58
N LEU A 159 15.14 13.24 -18.37
CA LEU A 159 15.31 13.08 -19.82
C LEU A 159 16.40 12.03 -20.18
N ASN A 160 17.24 11.66 -19.23
CA ASN A 160 18.31 10.68 -19.40
C ASN A 160 18.02 9.33 -18.72
N ILE A 161 16.81 9.14 -18.23
CA ILE A 161 16.36 7.85 -17.65
C ILE A 161 15.64 7.08 -18.76
N ASP A 162 16.20 5.94 -19.16
CA ASP A 162 15.59 5.04 -20.14
C ASP A 162 14.50 4.13 -19.54
N ASP A 163 14.26 4.24 -18.23
CA ASP A 163 13.25 3.48 -17.49
C ASP A 163 11.84 4.05 -17.73
N GLY A 164 10.81 3.24 -17.47
CA GLY A 164 9.47 3.74 -17.24
C GLY A 164 9.46 4.65 -15.99
N ILE A 165 9.02 5.92 -16.11
CA ILE A 165 9.02 6.89 -15.01
C ILE A 165 7.60 7.04 -14.45
N ILE A 166 7.46 7.00 -13.12
CA ILE A 166 6.23 7.26 -12.37
C ILE A 166 6.48 8.29 -11.26
#